data_0d3d4deceb4225e29d453e5c410f0ff6
#
_entry.id   0d3d4deceb4225e29d453e5c410f0ff6
#
_cell.length_a   1.000
_cell.length_b   1.000
_cell.length_c   1.000
_cell.angle_alpha   90.00
_cell.angle_beta   90.00
_cell.angle_gamma   90.00
#
_symmetry.space_group_name_H-M   'P 1'
#
loop_
_entity.id
_entity.type
_entity.pdbx_description
1 polymer ?
#
loop_
_entity_poly.entity_id
_entity_poly.type
_entity_poly.pdbx_seq_one_letter_code
_entity_poly.pdbx_strand_id
1 'polypeptide(L)'
;MCIRDRSQISVYEISGNLSDHYNPSKKLINLSKDIYNGTSIASLAVAAHECGHAIQDKENYIFFKIRSALVPVVNFVSYLGYFGLLISIIGGLTGYIKLSIIILLATVLFQLVTLPVEIDASKRALVQLEELNLVYNDENKSAKKVLSAAAMTYIASLLSSILDLLRLILILNSRNDDRR
;
A
#
# COMPACT_ATOMS: atom_id res chain seq x y z
N MET A 1 -15.09 -16.76 5.28
CA MET A 1 -15.25 -15.32 5.01
C MET A 1 -15.39 -15.00 3.52
N CYS A 2 -14.40 -15.23 2.67
CA CYS A 2 -14.51 -15.00 1.22
C CYS A 2 -15.43 -15.97 0.45
N ILE A 3 -15.86 -17.06 1.08
CA ILE A 3 -16.67 -18.16 0.46
C ILE A 3 -18.16 -17.84 0.43
N ARG A 4 -18.66 -16.92 1.27
CA ARG A 4 -20.13 -16.67 1.43
C ARG A 4 -20.81 -16.15 0.17
N ASP A 5 -20.06 -15.52 -0.74
CA ASP A 5 -20.60 -14.79 -1.89
C ASP A 5 -20.36 -15.47 -3.25
N ARG A 6 -20.07 -16.79 -3.28
CA ARG A 6 -19.79 -17.56 -4.52
C ARG A 6 -18.65 -16.99 -5.39
N SER A 7 -17.89 -16.02 -4.92
CA SER A 7 -16.62 -15.66 -5.56
C SER A 7 -15.60 -16.72 -5.15
N GLN A 8 -15.14 -17.51 -6.09
CA GLN A 8 -14.11 -18.54 -5.89
C GLN A 8 -12.75 -17.85 -5.68
N ILE A 9 -12.55 -17.24 -4.50
CA ILE A 9 -11.27 -16.68 -4.10
C ILE A 9 -10.55 -17.75 -3.30
N SER A 10 -9.43 -18.21 -3.83
CA SER A 10 -8.57 -19.17 -3.16
C SER A 10 -7.62 -18.44 -2.20
N VAL A 11 -7.32 -19.06 -1.07
CA VAL A 11 -6.36 -18.55 -0.08
C VAL A 11 -5.18 -19.49 -0.03
N TYR A 12 -3.96 -18.94 -0.14
CA TYR A 12 -2.72 -19.69 -0.15
C TYR A 12 -1.75 -19.19 0.93
N GLU A 13 -1.02 -20.13 1.53
CA GLU A 13 0.13 -19.80 2.35
C GLU A 13 1.32 -19.48 1.44
N ILE A 14 2.05 -18.39 1.76
CA ILE A 14 3.28 -18.01 1.09
C ILE A 14 4.40 -17.79 2.08
N SER A 15 5.64 -17.93 1.60
CA SER A 15 6.84 -17.60 2.38
C SER A 15 7.08 -16.08 2.44
N GLY A 16 7.72 -15.64 3.53
CA GLY A 16 8.06 -14.24 3.77
C GLY A 16 7.25 -13.63 4.91
N ASN A 17 7.82 -12.59 5.55
CA ASN A 17 7.12 -11.81 6.58
C ASN A 17 6.48 -10.59 5.92
N LEU A 18 5.28 -10.21 6.37
CA LEU A 18 4.53 -9.06 5.85
C LEU A 18 4.31 -9.14 4.31
N SER A 19 4.18 -10.36 3.79
CA SER A 19 3.96 -10.63 2.37
C SER A 19 2.49 -10.82 2.01
N ASP A 20 1.61 -10.60 2.99
CA ASP A 20 0.17 -10.75 2.85
C ASP A 20 -0.36 -9.79 1.76
N HIS A 21 -1.13 -10.32 0.82
CA HIS A 21 -1.73 -9.50 -0.22
C HIS A 21 -2.86 -10.21 -0.98
N TYR A 22 -3.82 -9.43 -1.45
CA TYR A 22 -4.76 -9.85 -2.48
C TYR A 22 -4.17 -9.64 -3.88
N ASN A 23 -4.25 -10.65 -4.73
CA ASN A 23 -3.84 -10.58 -6.13
C ASN A 23 -5.07 -10.44 -7.04
N PRO A 24 -5.33 -9.25 -7.61
CA PRO A 24 -6.52 -9.00 -8.42
C PRO A 24 -6.48 -9.74 -9.77
N SER A 25 -5.30 -10.00 -10.33
CA SER A 25 -5.17 -10.69 -11.62
C SER A 25 -5.51 -12.17 -11.52
N LYS A 26 -5.12 -12.81 -10.41
CA LYS A 26 -5.35 -14.24 -10.16
C LYS A 26 -6.57 -14.51 -9.29
N LYS A 27 -7.20 -13.47 -8.75
CA LYS A 27 -8.35 -13.56 -7.81
C LYS A 27 -8.05 -14.49 -6.63
N LEU A 28 -6.91 -14.29 -5.99
CA LEU A 28 -6.48 -15.09 -4.85
C LEU A 28 -5.88 -14.21 -3.74
N ILE A 29 -5.96 -14.72 -2.52
CA ILE A 29 -5.35 -14.11 -1.34
C ILE A 29 -4.12 -14.94 -0.96
N ASN A 30 -2.99 -14.28 -0.83
CA ASN A 30 -1.76 -14.85 -0.32
C ASN A 30 -1.55 -14.36 1.12
N LEU A 31 -1.34 -15.28 2.04
CA LEU A 31 -1.07 -14.97 3.44
C LEU A 31 0.29 -15.54 3.83
N SER A 32 1.06 -14.77 4.56
CA SER A 32 2.30 -15.22 5.18
C SER A 32 2.00 -16.35 6.18
N LYS A 33 2.99 -17.21 6.44
CA LYS A 33 2.84 -18.37 7.31
C LYS A 33 2.27 -18.00 8.69
N ASP A 34 2.73 -16.89 9.27
CA ASP A 34 2.31 -16.43 10.59
C ASP A 34 0.84 -15.93 10.60
N ILE A 35 0.36 -15.41 9.48
CA ILE A 35 -1.03 -15.00 9.34
C ILE A 35 -1.92 -16.18 8.97
N TYR A 36 -1.47 -17.04 8.04
CA TYR A 36 -2.26 -18.18 7.57
C TYR A 36 -2.55 -19.19 8.70
N ASN A 37 -1.55 -19.51 9.52
CA ASN A 37 -1.65 -20.43 10.66
C ASN A 37 -1.93 -19.73 11.99
N GLY A 38 -2.00 -18.39 11.99
CA GLY A 38 -2.15 -17.58 13.19
C GLY A 38 -3.55 -17.65 13.78
N THR A 39 -3.61 -17.73 15.11
CA THR A 39 -4.86 -17.74 15.90
C THR A 39 -5.11 -16.42 16.63
N SER A 40 -4.27 -15.40 16.40
CA SER A 40 -4.39 -14.11 17.06
C SER A 40 -5.42 -13.21 16.38
N ILE A 41 -5.94 -12.24 17.13
CA ILE A 41 -6.81 -11.18 16.57
C ILE A 41 -6.09 -10.40 15.47
N ALA A 42 -4.77 -10.21 15.59
CA ALA A 42 -3.97 -9.55 14.58
C ALA A 42 -3.93 -10.34 13.27
N SER A 43 -3.70 -11.66 13.33
CA SER A 43 -3.72 -12.53 12.15
C SER A 43 -5.09 -12.52 11.47
N LEU A 44 -6.15 -12.58 12.26
CA LEU A 44 -7.52 -12.53 11.75
C LEU A 44 -7.82 -11.16 11.08
N ALA A 45 -7.38 -10.06 11.70
CA ALA A 45 -7.57 -8.72 11.17
C ALA A 45 -6.84 -8.50 9.83
N VAL A 46 -5.59 -8.99 9.70
CA VAL A 46 -4.82 -8.93 8.44
C VAL A 46 -5.49 -9.77 7.36
N ALA A 47 -5.87 -11.02 7.66
CA ALA A 47 -6.58 -11.86 6.68
C ALA A 47 -7.90 -11.23 6.24
N ALA A 48 -8.65 -10.60 7.16
CA ALA A 48 -9.86 -9.86 6.85
C ALA A 48 -9.60 -8.63 5.98
N HIS A 49 -8.47 -7.96 6.17
CA HIS A 49 -8.06 -6.82 5.34
C HIS A 49 -7.84 -7.23 3.88
N GLU A 50 -7.16 -8.34 3.64
CA GLU A 50 -6.97 -8.87 2.28
C GLU A 50 -8.31 -9.29 1.63
N CYS A 51 -9.26 -9.79 2.44
CA CYS A 51 -10.64 -9.99 1.99
C CYS A 51 -11.33 -8.65 1.65
N GLY A 52 -11.03 -7.58 2.37
CA GLY A 52 -11.50 -6.22 2.07
C GLY A 52 -11.09 -5.77 0.67
N HIS A 53 -9.84 -6.00 0.26
CA HIS A 53 -9.37 -5.74 -1.10
C HIS A 53 -10.09 -6.60 -2.16
N ALA A 54 -10.36 -7.87 -1.84
CA ALA A 54 -11.13 -8.73 -2.74
C ALA A 54 -12.57 -8.23 -2.94
N ILE A 55 -13.19 -7.68 -1.90
CA ILE A 55 -14.52 -7.04 -1.98
C ILE A 55 -14.46 -5.76 -2.82
N GLN A 56 -13.44 -4.91 -2.62
CA GLN A 56 -13.23 -3.71 -3.44
C GLN A 56 -13.12 -4.04 -4.92
N ASP A 57 -12.37 -5.07 -5.27
CA ASP A 57 -12.21 -5.53 -6.65
C ASP A 57 -13.54 -6.04 -7.22
N LYS A 58 -14.28 -6.86 -6.46
CA LYS A 58 -15.61 -7.37 -6.86
C LYS A 58 -16.61 -6.25 -7.10
N GLU A 59 -16.62 -5.24 -6.24
CA GLU A 59 -17.52 -4.08 -6.32
C GLU A 59 -17.05 -3.00 -7.30
N ASN A 60 -15.91 -3.23 -7.95
CA ASN A 60 -15.34 -2.27 -8.89
C ASN A 60 -15.02 -0.91 -8.23
N TYR A 61 -14.54 -0.92 -6.99
CA TYR A 61 -14.19 0.30 -6.28
C TYR A 61 -13.17 1.12 -7.06
N ILE A 62 -13.52 2.36 -7.41
CA ILE A 62 -12.78 3.14 -8.40
C ILE A 62 -11.32 3.40 -8.01
N PHE A 63 -11.05 3.73 -6.74
CA PHE A 63 -9.67 3.96 -6.28
C PHE A 63 -8.83 2.70 -6.32
N PHE A 64 -9.42 1.52 -6.05
CA PHE A 64 -8.72 0.24 -6.17
C PHE A 64 -8.33 -0.05 -7.62
N LYS A 65 -9.20 0.23 -8.58
CA LYS A 65 -8.90 0.10 -10.01
C LYS A 65 -7.78 1.04 -10.46
N ILE A 66 -7.85 2.32 -10.05
CA ILE A 66 -6.82 3.32 -10.35
C ILE A 66 -5.47 2.88 -9.74
N ARG A 67 -5.45 2.48 -8.46
CA ARG A 67 -4.25 1.94 -7.82
C ARG A 67 -3.67 0.76 -8.60
N SER A 68 -4.50 -0.22 -8.95
CA SER A 68 -4.06 -1.42 -9.67
C SER A 68 -3.48 -1.09 -11.06
N ALA A 69 -4.03 -0.11 -11.74
CA ALA A 69 -3.50 0.37 -13.02
C ALA A 69 -2.19 1.16 -12.86
N LEU A 70 -2.01 1.87 -11.73
CA LEU A 70 -0.81 2.67 -11.46
C LEU A 70 0.39 1.82 -10.99
N VAL A 71 0.16 0.65 -10.35
CA VAL A 71 1.24 -0.21 -9.83
C VAL A 71 2.33 -0.51 -10.86
N PRO A 72 2.06 -0.97 -12.09
CA PRO A 72 3.12 -1.24 -13.06
C PRO A 72 3.86 0.03 -13.48
N VAL A 73 3.18 1.17 -13.55
CA VAL A 73 3.79 2.48 -13.88
C VAL A 73 4.74 2.92 -12.77
N VAL A 74 4.30 2.85 -11.51
CA VAL A 74 5.12 3.23 -10.34
C VAL A 74 6.32 2.31 -10.20
N ASN A 75 6.16 1.01 -10.41
CA ASN A 75 7.27 0.07 -10.40
C ASN A 75 8.31 0.42 -11.47
N PHE A 76 7.88 0.69 -12.70
CA PHE A 76 8.77 1.10 -13.77
C PHE A 76 9.52 2.41 -13.44
N VAL A 77 8.81 3.43 -12.95
CA VAL A 77 9.39 4.72 -12.53
C VAL A 77 10.40 4.52 -11.39
N SER A 78 10.11 3.65 -10.42
CA SER A 78 11.01 3.34 -9.31
C SER A 78 12.29 2.64 -9.79
N TYR A 79 12.21 1.69 -10.71
CA TYR A 79 13.39 1.08 -11.35
C TYR A 79 14.22 2.13 -12.08
N LEU A 80 13.58 2.98 -12.88
CA LEU A 80 14.28 4.06 -13.60
C LEU A 80 14.98 5.02 -12.64
N GLY A 81 14.34 5.35 -11.50
CA GLY A 81 14.90 6.17 -10.44
C GLY A 81 16.13 5.53 -9.80
N TYR A 82 16.07 4.25 -9.48
CA TYR A 82 17.17 3.52 -8.88
C TYR A 82 18.39 3.46 -9.81
N PHE A 83 18.21 3.05 -11.06
CA PHE A 83 19.29 3.00 -12.04
C PHE A 83 19.84 4.38 -12.39
N GLY A 84 18.95 5.38 -12.51
CA GLY A 84 19.36 6.75 -12.73
C GLY A 84 20.22 7.31 -11.60
N LEU A 85 19.89 6.99 -10.33
CA LEU A 85 20.71 7.34 -9.18
C LEU A 85 22.09 6.71 -9.24
N LEU A 86 22.18 5.42 -9.56
CA LEU A 86 23.46 4.73 -9.69
C LEU A 86 24.35 5.36 -10.79
N ILE A 87 23.78 5.64 -11.95
CA ILE A 87 24.49 6.29 -13.06
C ILE A 87 24.94 7.70 -12.67
N SER A 88 24.09 8.44 -11.93
CA SER A 88 24.43 9.80 -11.45
C SER A 88 25.60 9.79 -10.48
N ILE A 89 25.66 8.84 -9.56
CA ILE A 89 26.76 8.69 -8.60
C ILE A 89 28.06 8.36 -9.32
N ILE A 90 28.05 7.40 -10.24
CA ILE A 90 29.24 6.94 -10.98
C ILE A 90 29.71 8.01 -11.97
N GLY A 91 28.78 8.68 -12.65
CA GLY A 91 29.06 9.65 -13.72
C GLY A 91 29.26 11.09 -13.24
N GLY A 92 29.12 11.39 -11.93
CA GLY A 92 29.20 12.75 -11.40
C GLY A 92 28.15 13.71 -11.95
N LEU A 93 27.01 13.20 -12.44
CA LEU A 93 25.97 13.99 -13.09
C LEU A 93 25.14 14.78 -12.06
N THR A 94 25.20 16.11 -12.12
CA THR A 94 24.49 16.99 -11.18
C THR A 94 23.02 17.28 -11.55
N GLY A 95 22.59 16.88 -12.76
CA GLY A 95 21.25 17.14 -13.29
C GLY A 95 20.12 16.25 -12.73
N TYR A 96 20.45 15.31 -11.84
CA TYR A 96 19.51 14.29 -11.35
C TYR A 96 18.38 14.82 -10.46
N ILE A 97 18.54 16.01 -9.85
CA ILE A 97 17.55 16.57 -8.92
C ILE A 97 16.17 16.73 -9.56
N LYS A 98 16.08 17.21 -10.80
CA LYS A 98 14.80 17.37 -11.50
C LYS A 98 14.10 16.03 -11.72
N LEU A 99 14.85 15.01 -12.11
CA LEU A 99 14.31 13.66 -12.29
C LEU A 99 13.83 13.08 -10.96
N SER A 100 14.58 13.27 -9.87
CA SER A 100 14.17 12.84 -8.52
C SER A 100 12.88 13.51 -8.06
N ILE A 101 12.68 14.80 -8.36
CA ILE A 101 11.43 15.51 -8.07
C ILE A 101 10.25 14.88 -8.82
N ILE A 102 10.40 14.54 -10.11
CA ILE A 102 9.35 13.89 -10.91
C ILE A 102 8.99 12.52 -10.33
N ILE A 103 10.00 11.73 -9.95
CA ILE A 103 9.81 10.40 -9.35
C ILE A 103 9.09 10.50 -8.00
N LEU A 104 9.53 11.42 -7.14
CA LEU A 104 8.88 11.66 -5.85
C LEU A 104 7.44 12.17 -6.01
N LEU A 105 7.19 13.05 -6.96
CA LEU A 105 5.83 13.51 -7.26
C LEU A 105 4.93 12.35 -7.68
N ALA A 106 5.41 11.47 -8.56
CA ALA A 106 4.66 10.26 -8.95
C ALA A 106 4.39 9.35 -7.75
N THR A 107 5.36 9.20 -6.83
CA THR A 107 5.21 8.43 -5.59
C THR A 107 4.16 9.04 -4.68
N VAL A 108 4.18 10.35 -4.46
CA VAL A 108 3.17 11.07 -3.65
C VAL A 108 1.77 10.89 -4.24
N LEU A 109 1.61 11.06 -5.54
CA LEU A 109 0.33 10.86 -6.22
C LEU A 109 -0.19 9.42 -6.07
N PHE A 110 0.70 8.42 -6.19
CA PHE A 110 0.34 7.02 -5.96
C PHE A 110 -0.10 6.77 -4.52
N GLN A 111 0.61 7.32 -3.53
CA GLN A 111 0.26 7.20 -2.11
C GLN A 111 -1.08 7.87 -1.79
N LEU A 112 -1.38 9.02 -2.40
CA LEU A 112 -2.68 9.70 -2.26
C LEU A 112 -3.84 8.86 -2.78
N VAL A 113 -3.65 8.11 -3.88
CA VAL A 113 -4.66 7.17 -4.39
C VAL A 113 -4.73 5.91 -3.54
N THR A 114 -3.62 5.45 -2.99
CA THR A 114 -3.55 4.23 -2.19
C THR A 114 -4.20 4.40 -0.82
N LEU A 115 -4.05 5.55 -0.19
CA LEU A 115 -4.57 5.82 1.16
C LEU A 115 -6.07 5.55 1.31
N PRO A 116 -6.98 6.06 0.46
CA PRO A 116 -8.41 5.75 0.55
C PRO A 116 -8.71 4.26 0.31
N VAL A 117 -7.92 3.57 -0.51
CA VAL A 117 -8.07 2.12 -0.74
C VAL A 117 -7.80 1.34 0.54
N GLU A 118 -6.71 1.64 1.25
CA GLU A 118 -6.31 0.98 2.49
C GLU A 118 -7.30 1.25 3.64
N ILE A 119 -7.78 2.49 3.75
CA ILE A 119 -8.78 2.86 4.75
C ILE A 119 -10.11 2.15 4.49
N ASP A 120 -10.56 2.08 3.24
CA ASP A 120 -11.81 1.41 2.89
C ASP A 120 -11.69 -0.11 3.04
N ALA A 121 -10.57 -0.75 2.65
CA ALA A 121 -10.31 -2.17 2.88
C ALA A 121 -10.39 -2.51 4.38
N SER A 122 -9.76 -1.69 5.24
CA SER A 122 -9.81 -1.86 6.69
C SER A 122 -11.20 -1.71 7.26
N LYS A 123 -12.00 -0.77 6.77
CA LYS A 123 -13.41 -0.62 7.17
C LYS A 123 -14.24 -1.85 6.79
N ARG A 124 -14.08 -2.35 5.56
CA ARG A 124 -14.74 -3.56 5.07
C ARG A 124 -14.36 -4.78 5.90
N ALA A 125 -13.08 -4.90 6.26
CA ALA A 125 -12.59 -5.95 7.13
C ALA A 125 -13.30 -5.97 8.48
N LEU A 126 -13.43 -4.82 9.14
CA LEU A 126 -14.13 -4.70 10.42
C LEU A 126 -15.60 -5.09 10.31
N VAL A 127 -16.30 -4.61 9.29
CA VAL A 127 -17.72 -4.97 9.04
C VAL A 127 -17.86 -6.49 8.86
N GLN A 128 -16.97 -7.12 8.09
CA GLN A 128 -17.02 -8.57 7.86
C GLN A 128 -16.71 -9.37 9.14
N LEU A 129 -15.77 -8.90 9.97
CA LEU A 129 -15.47 -9.55 11.25
C LEU A 129 -16.67 -9.53 12.19
N GLU A 130 -17.41 -8.42 12.24
CA GLU A 130 -18.64 -8.26 13.03
C GLU A 130 -19.79 -9.09 12.49
N GLU A 131 -20.12 -8.95 11.20
CA GLU A 131 -21.25 -9.66 10.56
C GLU A 131 -21.14 -11.19 10.63
N LEU A 132 -19.90 -11.71 10.60
CA LEU A 132 -19.62 -13.13 10.67
C LEU A 132 -19.41 -13.63 12.10
N ASN A 133 -19.55 -12.75 13.11
CA ASN A 133 -19.33 -13.07 14.52
C ASN A 133 -17.96 -13.73 14.77
N LEU A 134 -16.91 -13.26 14.07
CA LEU A 134 -15.55 -13.77 14.20
C LEU A 134 -14.77 -13.08 15.32
N VAL A 135 -15.28 -11.95 15.80
CA VAL A 135 -14.73 -11.17 16.93
C VAL A 135 -15.87 -10.72 17.83
N TYR A 136 -15.61 -10.68 19.13
CA TYR A 136 -16.59 -10.28 20.13
C TYR A 136 -16.10 -9.01 20.87
N ASN A 137 -17.01 -8.07 21.12
CA ASN A 137 -16.82 -6.88 21.96
C ASN A 137 -15.39 -6.27 22.01
N ASP A 138 -14.55 -6.71 22.97
CA ASP A 138 -13.19 -6.17 23.16
C ASP A 138 -12.20 -6.62 22.07
N GLU A 139 -12.44 -7.78 21.44
CA GLU A 139 -11.65 -8.26 20.32
C GLU A 139 -11.84 -7.37 19.07
N ASN A 140 -13.03 -6.84 18.86
CA ASN A 140 -13.29 -5.87 17.79
C ASN A 140 -12.47 -4.59 17.96
N LYS A 141 -12.36 -4.09 19.21
CA LYS A 141 -11.49 -2.95 19.53
C LYS A 141 -10.03 -3.26 19.21
N SER A 142 -9.59 -4.50 19.48
CA SER A 142 -8.23 -4.95 19.19
C SER A 142 -7.98 -5.07 17.68
N ALA A 143 -8.89 -5.66 16.93
CA ALA A 143 -8.83 -5.71 15.47
C ALA A 143 -8.79 -4.30 14.85
N LYS A 144 -9.63 -3.38 15.35
CA LYS A 144 -9.63 -1.98 14.93
C LYS A 144 -8.29 -1.30 15.20
N LYS A 145 -7.65 -1.56 16.36
CA LYS A 145 -6.32 -1.01 16.67
C LYS A 145 -5.27 -1.50 15.67
N VAL A 146 -5.25 -2.78 15.34
CA VAL A 146 -4.32 -3.36 14.36
C VAL A 146 -4.50 -2.70 12.99
N LEU A 147 -5.73 -2.66 12.48
CA LEU A 147 -6.04 -2.07 11.18
C LEU A 147 -5.78 -0.55 11.14
N SER A 148 -6.06 0.16 12.24
CA SER A 148 -5.75 1.59 12.33
C SER A 148 -4.25 1.84 12.37
N ALA A 149 -3.47 1.02 13.09
CA ALA A 149 -2.02 1.12 13.12
C ALA A 149 -1.43 0.89 11.72
N ALA A 150 -1.93 -0.11 10.98
CA ALA A 150 -1.55 -0.33 9.59
C ALA A 150 -1.86 0.89 8.70
N ALA A 151 -3.07 1.46 8.80
CA ALA A 151 -3.45 2.66 8.04
C ALA A 151 -2.55 3.87 8.38
N MET A 152 -2.14 4.03 9.64
CA MET A 152 -1.22 5.10 10.05
C MET A 152 0.15 5.01 9.39
N THR A 153 0.63 3.81 9.04
CA THR A 153 1.90 3.66 8.30
C THR A 153 1.82 4.28 6.90
N TYR A 154 0.69 4.17 6.22
CA TYR A 154 0.47 4.83 4.91
C TYR A 154 0.44 6.35 5.04
N ILE A 155 -0.16 6.88 6.11
CA ILE A 155 -0.17 8.33 6.39
C ILE A 155 1.25 8.81 6.67
N ALA A 156 2.01 8.11 7.50
CA ALA A 156 3.39 8.45 7.81
C ALA A 156 4.28 8.43 6.57
N SER A 157 4.13 7.41 5.71
CA SER A 157 4.86 7.30 4.44
C SER A 157 4.53 8.45 3.48
N LEU A 158 3.26 8.83 3.38
CA LEU A 158 2.81 9.97 2.56
C LEU A 158 3.43 11.29 3.05
N LEU A 159 3.37 11.54 4.36
CA LEU A 159 3.97 12.73 4.96
C LEU A 159 5.48 12.79 4.73
N SER A 160 6.20 11.66 4.91
CA SER A 160 7.62 11.57 4.63
C SER A 160 7.92 11.92 3.16
N SER A 161 7.18 11.33 2.22
CA SER A 161 7.38 11.60 0.79
C SER A 161 7.11 13.06 0.41
N ILE A 162 6.12 13.70 1.04
CA ILE A 162 5.83 15.15 0.85
C ILE A 162 7.00 15.99 1.38
N LEU A 163 7.54 15.68 2.56
CA LEU A 163 8.68 16.40 3.13
C LEU A 163 9.93 16.24 2.28
N ASP A 164 10.21 15.05 1.76
CA ASP A 164 11.33 14.81 0.84
C ASP A 164 11.16 15.58 -0.47
N LEU A 165 9.93 15.64 -1.02
CA LEU A 165 9.63 16.43 -2.20
C LEU A 165 9.87 17.93 -1.97
N LEU A 166 9.38 18.47 -0.87
CA LEU A 166 9.62 19.88 -0.48
C LEU A 166 11.10 20.16 -0.31
N ARG A 167 11.83 19.28 0.36
CA ARG A 167 13.29 19.41 0.52
C ARG A 167 14.01 19.51 -0.83
N LEU A 168 13.69 18.64 -1.79
CA LEU A 168 14.33 18.68 -3.10
C LEU A 168 13.97 19.93 -3.91
N ILE A 169 12.74 20.43 -3.79
CA ILE A 169 12.33 21.70 -4.42
C ILE A 169 13.12 22.86 -3.85
N LEU A 170 13.30 22.93 -2.53
CA LEU A 170 14.10 23.98 -1.87
C LEU A 170 15.58 23.95 -2.31
N ILE A 171 16.18 22.75 -2.39
CA ILE A 171 17.55 22.57 -2.88
C ILE A 171 17.68 23.04 -4.34
N LEU A 172 16.70 22.73 -5.18
CA LEU A 172 16.71 23.14 -6.58
C LEU A 172 16.63 24.68 -6.71
N ASN A 173 15.78 25.33 -5.92
CA ASN A 173 15.63 26.79 -5.92
C ASN A 173 16.90 27.49 -5.44
N SER A 174 17.51 27.05 -4.33
CA SER A 174 18.77 27.61 -3.83
C SER A 174 19.89 27.56 -4.89
N ARG A 175 20.02 26.41 -5.60
CA ARG A 175 21.02 26.29 -6.68
C ARG A 175 20.76 27.18 -7.89
N ASN A 176 19.51 27.54 -8.14
CA ASN A 176 19.16 28.47 -9.23
C ASN A 176 19.49 29.92 -8.85
N ASP A 177 19.35 30.31 -7.57
CA ASP A 177 19.68 31.62 -7.07
C ASP A 177 21.21 31.86 -7.07
N ASP A 178 22.01 30.84 -6.71
CA ASP A 178 23.48 30.91 -6.73
C ASP A 178 24.07 31.03 -8.18
N ARG A 179 23.27 30.77 -9.20
CA ARG A 179 23.68 30.87 -10.62
C ARG A 179 23.26 32.17 -11.31
N ARG A 180 22.56 33.06 -10.62
CA ARG A 180 22.17 34.40 -11.09
C ARG A 180 23.07 35.46 -10.55
#